data_f775a609dc5fcb243bc8c64b9b04d6ce
#
_entry.id   f775a609dc5fcb243bc8c64b9b04d6ce
#
_cell.length_a   1.000
_cell.length_b   1.000
_cell.length_c   1.000
_cell.angle_alpha   90.00
_cell.angle_beta   90.00
_cell.angle_gamma   90.00
#
_symmetry.space_group_name_H-M   'P 1'
#
loop_
_entity.id
_entity.type
_entity.pdbx_description
1 polymer ?
#
loop_
_entity_poly.entity_id
_entity_poly.type
_entity_poly.pdbx_seq_one_letter_code
_entity_poly.pdbx_strand_id
1 'polypeptide(L)'
;MNIEFDAYKGKLNDIRPALDGLADSLNLAGLKNELERLQAMQEAPGFWDNPEKSQKIVVQAKQTETKIEKYEAMCASWDDLMTICEMAAEEDDDSMLDELKEGFDKLTKDMETCRLQTLLTGKYDRNNALMSFQAGAGGTEAQDWCQMLYRMYTRWAERHGFEYKIMDYQEGDEAGLKSASIMVEGEN
;
A
#
# COMPACT_ATOMS: atom_id res chain seq x y z
N MET A 1 33.01 0.04 19.38
CA MET A 1 31.88 -0.88 19.11
C MET A 1 30.60 -0.13 19.43
N ASN A 2 29.87 0.23 18.42
CA ASN A 2 28.73 1.13 18.57
C ASN A 2 27.48 0.32 18.96
N ILE A 3 27.08 0.44 20.24
CA ILE A 3 25.97 -0.32 20.85
C ILE A 3 24.65 -0.12 20.07
N GLU A 4 24.46 1.06 19.46
CA GLU A 4 23.24 1.35 18.70
C GLU A 4 23.16 0.55 17.40
N PHE A 5 24.24 0.42 16.64
CA PHE A 5 24.27 -0.39 15.42
C PHE A 5 24.08 -1.88 15.73
N ASP A 6 24.69 -2.41 16.80
CA ASP A 6 24.48 -3.78 17.24
C ASP A 6 22.99 -4.02 17.64
N ALA A 7 22.36 -3.05 18.28
CA ALA A 7 20.95 -3.13 18.62
C ALA A 7 20.05 -3.13 17.37
N TYR A 8 20.35 -2.31 16.35
CA TYR A 8 19.62 -2.33 15.08
C TYR A 8 19.87 -3.58 14.26
N LYS A 9 21.09 -4.11 14.26
CA LYS A 9 21.41 -5.40 13.66
C LYS A 9 20.59 -6.53 14.29
N GLY A 10 20.42 -6.51 15.63
CA GLY A 10 19.53 -7.41 16.34
C GLY A 10 18.08 -7.29 15.87
N LYS A 11 17.52 -6.05 15.83
CA LYS A 11 16.16 -5.79 15.36
C LYS A 11 15.94 -6.23 13.90
N LEU A 12 16.91 -5.99 13.01
CA LEU A 12 16.85 -6.43 11.62
C LEU A 12 16.79 -7.96 11.50
N ASN A 13 17.58 -8.67 12.30
CA ASN A 13 17.52 -10.12 12.35
C ASN A 13 16.18 -10.63 12.90
N ASP A 14 15.59 -9.93 13.88
CA ASP A 14 14.29 -10.30 14.47
C ASP A 14 13.13 -10.17 13.48
N ILE A 15 13.19 -9.19 12.56
CA ILE A 15 12.13 -9.00 11.55
C ILE A 15 12.32 -9.86 10.30
N ARG A 16 13.50 -10.45 10.06
CA ARG A 16 13.77 -11.26 8.87
C ARG A 16 12.80 -12.42 8.67
N PRO A 17 12.45 -13.22 9.70
CA PRO A 17 11.47 -14.29 9.53
C PRO A 17 10.08 -13.78 9.13
N ALA A 18 9.69 -12.59 9.61
CA ALA A 18 8.43 -11.97 9.22
C ALA A 18 8.46 -11.49 7.76
N LEU A 19 9.58 -10.92 7.31
CA LEU A 19 9.79 -10.53 5.91
C LEU A 19 9.74 -11.75 4.98
N ASP A 20 10.41 -12.85 5.34
CA ASP A 20 10.36 -14.09 4.57
C ASP A 20 8.93 -14.68 4.53
N GLY A 21 8.19 -14.61 5.65
CA GLY A 21 6.79 -15.06 5.73
C GLY A 21 5.82 -14.24 4.86
N LEU A 22 6.16 -12.99 4.52
CA LEU A 22 5.39 -12.20 3.56
C LEU A 22 5.45 -12.78 2.14
N ALA A 23 6.57 -13.40 1.72
CA ALA A 23 6.66 -14.07 0.44
C ALA A 23 5.62 -15.18 0.28
N ASP A 24 5.44 -15.97 1.33
CA ASP A 24 4.46 -17.06 1.35
C ASP A 24 3.04 -16.49 1.39
N SER A 25 2.79 -15.48 2.22
CA SER A 25 1.47 -14.82 2.35
C SER A 25 1.03 -14.15 1.05
N LEU A 26 1.95 -13.54 0.31
CA LEU A 26 1.73 -12.97 -1.02
C LEU A 26 1.62 -14.02 -2.11
N ASN A 27 1.98 -15.28 -1.84
CA ASN A 27 2.18 -16.31 -2.86
C ASN A 27 3.13 -15.82 -3.98
N LEU A 28 4.31 -15.31 -3.59
CA LEU A 28 5.25 -14.66 -4.50
C LEU A 28 5.60 -15.52 -5.73
N ALA A 29 5.76 -16.83 -5.54
CA ALA A 29 6.02 -17.76 -6.63
C ALA A 29 4.85 -17.80 -7.64
N GLY A 30 3.62 -17.80 -7.14
CA GLY A 30 2.42 -17.73 -7.97
C GLY A 30 2.31 -16.41 -8.72
N LEU A 31 2.65 -15.29 -8.07
CA LEU A 31 2.67 -13.96 -8.73
C LEU A 31 3.71 -13.90 -9.84
N LYS A 32 4.92 -14.45 -9.64
CA LYS A 32 5.98 -14.50 -10.68
C LYS A 32 5.53 -15.34 -11.88
N ASN A 33 4.98 -16.51 -11.66
CA ASN A 33 4.45 -17.36 -12.73
C ASN A 33 3.29 -16.68 -13.49
N GLU A 34 2.41 -15.97 -12.77
CA GLU A 34 1.31 -15.23 -13.39
C GLU A 34 1.82 -14.06 -14.22
N LEU A 35 2.84 -13.34 -13.75
CA LEU A 35 3.48 -12.26 -14.50
C LEU A 35 4.10 -12.76 -15.80
N GLU A 36 4.86 -13.87 -15.74
CA GLU A 36 5.44 -14.50 -16.93
C GLU A 36 4.34 -14.90 -17.94
N ARG A 37 3.23 -15.49 -17.44
CA ARG A 37 2.10 -15.85 -18.28
C ARG A 37 1.45 -14.63 -18.96
N LEU A 38 1.25 -13.54 -18.22
CA LEU A 38 0.66 -12.30 -18.74
C LEU A 38 1.60 -11.63 -19.75
N GLN A 39 2.91 -11.63 -19.51
CA GLN A 39 3.91 -11.11 -20.44
C GLN A 39 3.95 -11.93 -21.75
N ALA A 40 3.95 -13.26 -21.64
CA ALA A 40 3.88 -14.12 -22.82
C ALA A 40 2.59 -13.89 -23.64
N MET A 41 1.46 -13.59 -22.99
CA MET A 41 0.23 -13.22 -23.69
C MET A 41 0.37 -11.87 -24.42
N GLN A 42 1.11 -10.91 -23.89
CA GLN A 42 1.35 -9.61 -24.52
C GLN A 42 2.23 -9.71 -25.77
N GLU A 43 3.13 -10.70 -25.80
CA GLU A 43 4.01 -10.98 -26.94
C GLU A 43 3.34 -11.81 -28.04
N ALA A 44 2.17 -12.38 -27.78
CA ALA A 44 1.49 -13.23 -28.74
C ALA A 44 0.98 -12.45 -29.97
N PRO A 45 1.08 -13.03 -31.19
CA PRO A 45 0.51 -12.42 -32.39
C PRO A 45 -0.99 -12.15 -32.24
N GLY A 46 -1.43 -10.96 -32.64
CA GLY A 46 -2.85 -10.58 -32.53
C GLY A 46 -3.29 -10.10 -31.14
N PHE A 47 -2.34 -9.92 -30.21
CA PHE A 47 -2.68 -9.40 -28.87
C PHE A 47 -3.50 -8.11 -28.91
N TRP A 48 -3.18 -7.20 -29.81
CA TRP A 48 -3.82 -5.88 -29.94
C TRP A 48 -5.11 -5.89 -30.77
N ASP A 49 -5.53 -7.03 -31.31
CA ASP A 49 -6.77 -7.13 -32.14
C ASP A 49 -8.03 -6.84 -31.31
N ASN A 50 -7.95 -7.00 -29.97
CA ASN A 50 -9.02 -6.65 -29.04
C ASN A 50 -8.50 -5.67 -27.96
N PRO A 51 -8.62 -4.35 -28.18
CA PRO A 51 -8.06 -3.33 -27.29
C PRO A 51 -8.55 -3.44 -25.82
N GLU A 52 -9.83 -3.74 -25.60
CA GLU A 52 -10.38 -3.82 -24.25
C GLU A 52 -9.77 -5.00 -23.44
N LYS A 53 -9.61 -6.15 -24.10
CA LYS A 53 -9.00 -7.33 -23.47
C LYS A 53 -7.51 -7.10 -23.24
N SER A 54 -6.83 -6.54 -24.21
CA SER A 54 -5.40 -6.25 -24.13
C SER A 54 -5.09 -5.26 -23.02
N GLN A 55 -5.90 -4.19 -22.89
CA GLN A 55 -5.74 -3.21 -21.81
C GLN A 55 -5.90 -3.85 -20.42
N LYS A 56 -6.88 -4.74 -20.26
CA LYS A 56 -7.07 -5.46 -18.98
C LYS A 56 -5.84 -6.32 -18.63
N ILE A 57 -5.28 -7.02 -19.61
CA ILE A 57 -4.08 -7.85 -19.41
C ILE A 57 -2.87 -6.99 -19.05
N VAL A 58 -2.67 -5.86 -19.73
CA VAL A 58 -1.57 -4.93 -19.42
C VAL A 58 -1.69 -4.36 -18.01
N VAL A 59 -2.89 -3.94 -17.61
CA VAL A 59 -3.14 -3.42 -16.26
C VAL A 59 -2.88 -4.51 -15.22
N GLN A 60 -3.37 -5.73 -15.45
CA GLN A 60 -3.15 -6.86 -14.55
C GLN A 60 -1.66 -7.21 -14.42
N ALA A 61 -0.92 -7.24 -15.53
CA ALA A 61 0.52 -7.48 -15.52
C ALA A 61 1.26 -6.43 -14.69
N LYS A 62 0.93 -5.14 -14.90
CA LYS A 62 1.56 -4.04 -14.14
C LYS A 62 1.24 -4.10 -12.65
N GLN A 63 0.00 -4.42 -12.28
CA GLN A 63 -0.38 -4.61 -10.87
C GLN A 63 0.39 -5.77 -10.23
N THR A 64 0.52 -6.89 -10.94
CA THR A 64 1.28 -8.06 -10.47
C THR A 64 2.76 -7.74 -10.31
N GLU A 65 3.35 -7.07 -11.29
CA GLU A 65 4.74 -6.60 -11.28
C GLU A 65 4.99 -5.67 -10.09
N THR A 66 4.14 -4.67 -9.87
CA THR A 66 4.27 -3.74 -8.74
C THR A 66 4.23 -4.44 -7.38
N LYS A 67 3.44 -5.52 -7.22
CA LYS A 67 3.41 -6.30 -5.98
C LYS A 67 4.74 -7.04 -5.74
N ILE A 68 5.32 -7.61 -6.80
CA ILE A 68 6.62 -8.27 -6.75
C ILE A 68 7.72 -7.24 -6.43
N GLU A 69 7.74 -6.12 -7.16
CA GLU A 69 8.72 -5.04 -6.97
C GLU A 69 8.71 -4.49 -5.53
N LYS A 70 7.53 -4.30 -4.94
CA LYS A 70 7.40 -3.84 -3.55
C LYS A 70 8.02 -4.82 -2.56
N TYR A 71 7.80 -6.12 -2.73
CA TYR A 71 8.40 -7.13 -1.88
C TYR A 71 9.93 -7.16 -2.06
N GLU A 72 10.41 -7.17 -3.30
CA GLU A 72 11.85 -7.19 -3.61
C GLU A 72 12.55 -5.93 -3.09
N ALA A 73 11.89 -4.76 -3.15
CA ALA A 73 12.41 -3.52 -2.57
C ALA A 73 12.52 -3.59 -1.03
N MET A 74 11.59 -4.24 -0.34
CA MET A 74 11.72 -4.47 1.11
C MET A 74 12.90 -5.39 1.45
N CYS A 75 13.12 -6.45 0.65
CA CYS A 75 14.28 -7.32 0.82
C CYS A 75 15.59 -6.55 0.58
N ALA A 76 15.68 -5.78 -0.50
CA ALA A 76 16.85 -4.95 -0.79
C ALA A 76 17.11 -3.93 0.32
N SER A 77 16.07 -3.26 0.81
CA SER A 77 16.19 -2.32 1.94
C SER A 77 16.72 -3.01 3.20
N TRP A 78 16.29 -4.23 3.49
CA TRP A 78 16.82 -5.01 4.61
C TRP A 78 18.31 -5.32 4.43
N ASP A 79 18.72 -5.76 3.23
CA ASP A 79 20.11 -6.06 2.91
C ASP A 79 20.99 -4.79 3.01
N ASP A 80 20.50 -3.65 2.52
CA ASP A 80 21.20 -2.36 2.60
C ASP A 80 21.41 -1.93 4.07
N LEU A 81 20.37 -2.02 4.91
CA LEU A 81 20.45 -1.66 6.33
C LEU A 81 21.40 -2.59 7.10
N MET A 82 21.42 -3.88 6.77
CA MET A 82 22.40 -4.82 7.33
C MET A 82 23.83 -4.45 6.93
N THR A 83 24.04 -4.06 5.68
CA THR A 83 25.34 -3.59 5.18
C THR A 83 25.80 -2.33 5.93
N ILE A 84 24.91 -1.36 6.16
CA ILE A 84 25.19 -0.17 6.97
C ILE A 84 25.64 -0.57 8.38
N CYS A 85 24.95 -1.51 9.03
CA CYS A 85 25.34 -1.99 10.35
C CYS A 85 26.75 -2.64 10.36
N GLU A 86 27.10 -3.35 9.29
CA GLU A 86 28.40 -4.03 9.17
C GLU A 86 29.53 -3.02 8.92
N MET A 87 29.34 -2.09 8.00
CA MET A 87 30.33 -1.04 7.70
C MET A 87 30.59 -0.13 8.91
N ALA A 88 29.52 0.32 9.59
CA ALA A 88 29.65 1.14 10.78
C ALA A 88 30.37 0.44 11.94
N ALA A 89 30.24 -0.88 12.05
CA ALA A 89 30.96 -1.68 13.04
C ALA A 89 32.46 -1.79 12.74
N GLU A 90 32.85 -1.74 11.46
CA GLU A 90 34.25 -1.79 11.03
C GLU A 90 34.95 -0.43 11.14
N GLU A 91 34.26 0.66 10.80
CA GLU A 91 34.84 2.00 10.72
C GLU A 91 34.66 2.86 12.00
N ASP A 92 33.87 2.37 12.99
CA ASP A 92 33.48 3.08 14.23
C ASP A 92 32.89 4.48 13.95
N ASP A 93 32.09 4.58 12.87
CA ASP A 93 31.51 5.83 12.35
C ASP A 93 29.99 5.89 12.66
N ASP A 94 29.59 6.95 13.38
CA ASP A 94 28.20 7.20 13.78
C ASP A 94 27.40 7.98 12.74
N SER A 95 28.03 8.43 11.65
CA SER A 95 27.40 9.34 10.68
C SER A 95 26.18 8.74 9.98
N MET A 96 26.11 7.40 9.87
CA MET A 96 25.01 6.69 9.19
C MET A 96 23.88 6.26 10.14
N LEU A 97 23.94 6.62 11.42
CA LEU A 97 22.97 6.17 12.41
C LEU A 97 21.54 6.69 12.14
N ASP A 98 21.43 7.95 11.73
CA ASP A 98 20.12 8.54 11.42
C ASP A 98 19.51 7.91 10.17
N GLU A 99 20.30 7.64 9.14
CA GLU A 99 19.87 6.92 7.94
C GLU A 99 19.40 5.49 8.27
N LEU A 100 20.13 4.80 9.15
CA LEU A 100 19.74 3.47 9.62
C LEU A 100 18.39 3.50 10.36
N LYS A 101 18.17 4.50 11.25
CA LYS A 101 16.92 4.67 11.99
C LYS A 101 15.74 4.91 11.05
N GLU A 102 15.87 5.89 10.15
CA GLU A 102 14.83 6.23 9.18
C GLU A 102 14.52 5.06 8.24
N GLY A 103 15.56 4.37 7.76
CA GLY A 103 15.43 3.20 6.90
C GLY A 103 14.73 2.05 7.60
N PHE A 104 15.06 1.76 8.86
CA PHE A 104 14.41 0.73 9.66
C PHE A 104 12.94 1.04 9.91
N ASP A 105 12.60 2.28 10.28
CA ASP A 105 11.23 2.70 10.50
C ASP A 105 10.40 2.63 9.22
N LYS A 106 10.98 3.00 8.09
CA LYS A 106 10.34 2.86 6.77
C LYS A 106 10.11 1.40 6.43
N LEU A 107 11.13 0.53 6.56
CA LEU A 107 11.02 -0.90 6.25
C LEU A 107 9.92 -1.57 7.09
N THR A 108 9.88 -1.31 8.39
CA THR A 108 8.86 -1.88 9.29
C THR A 108 7.46 -1.41 8.93
N LYS A 109 7.29 -0.16 8.54
CA LYS A 109 6.02 0.39 8.08
C LYS A 109 5.58 -0.24 6.75
N ASP A 110 6.50 -0.41 5.80
CA ASP A 110 6.23 -1.02 4.50
C ASP A 110 5.85 -2.50 4.67
N MET A 111 6.54 -3.23 5.55
CA MET A 111 6.20 -4.62 5.90
C MET A 111 4.80 -4.72 6.52
N GLU A 112 4.43 -3.83 7.45
CA GLU A 112 3.10 -3.84 8.08
C GLU A 112 2.02 -3.51 7.05
N THR A 113 2.25 -2.54 6.17
CA THR A 113 1.33 -2.20 5.08
C THR A 113 1.13 -3.40 4.15
N CYS A 114 2.22 -4.06 3.76
CA CYS A 114 2.17 -5.26 2.94
C CYS A 114 1.41 -6.39 3.64
N ARG A 115 1.67 -6.61 4.93
CA ARG A 115 0.95 -7.60 5.75
C ARG A 115 -0.56 -7.35 5.78
N LEU A 116 -0.97 -6.10 5.98
CA LEU A 116 -2.39 -5.74 5.97
C LEU A 116 -3.04 -6.04 4.61
N GLN A 117 -2.33 -5.74 3.51
CA GLN A 117 -2.81 -6.04 2.16
C GLN A 117 -3.00 -7.56 1.92
N THR A 118 -2.17 -8.43 2.54
CA THR A 118 -2.35 -9.88 2.42
C THR A 118 -3.59 -10.42 3.15
N LEU A 119 -4.15 -9.67 4.09
CA LEU A 119 -5.38 -10.04 4.80
C LEU A 119 -6.64 -9.76 3.98
N LEU A 120 -6.56 -8.87 2.99
CA LEU A 120 -7.67 -8.46 2.14
C LEU A 120 -7.78 -9.39 0.92
N THR A 121 -8.32 -10.58 1.13
CA THR A 121 -8.45 -11.65 0.12
C THR A 121 -9.89 -11.94 -0.28
N GLY A 122 -10.85 -11.18 0.21
CA GLY A 122 -12.26 -11.33 -0.09
C GLY A 122 -12.59 -11.01 -1.56
N LYS A 123 -13.68 -11.58 -2.04
CA LYS A 123 -14.13 -11.45 -3.44
C LYS A 123 -14.27 -10.01 -3.90
N TYR A 124 -14.60 -9.10 -2.99
CA TYR A 124 -14.90 -7.69 -3.28
C TYR A 124 -13.79 -6.72 -2.84
N ASP A 125 -12.76 -7.20 -2.15
CA ASP A 125 -11.71 -6.35 -1.57
C ASP A 125 -10.85 -5.63 -2.63
N ARG A 126 -10.93 -6.08 -3.89
CA ARG A 126 -10.25 -5.45 -5.04
C ARG A 126 -11.14 -4.46 -5.80
N ASN A 127 -12.38 -4.32 -5.39
CA ASN A 127 -13.32 -3.44 -6.08
C ASN A 127 -13.23 -2.02 -5.51
N ASN A 128 -13.63 -1.05 -6.35
CA ASN A 128 -13.85 0.31 -5.90
C ASN A 128 -14.86 0.37 -4.77
N ALA A 129 -14.64 1.26 -3.80
CA ALA A 129 -15.51 1.41 -2.65
C ALA A 129 -16.52 2.55 -2.88
N LEU A 130 -17.81 2.26 -2.68
CA LEU A 130 -18.85 3.29 -2.60
C LEU A 130 -19.08 3.61 -1.11
N MET A 131 -18.76 4.84 -0.72
CA MET A 131 -18.93 5.34 0.64
C MET A 131 -20.07 6.35 0.69
N SER A 132 -21.01 6.14 1.62
CA SER A 132 -22.11 7.07 1.84
C SER A 132 -22.05 7.63 3.25
N PHE A 133 -22.23 8.94 3.36
CA PHE A 133 -22.26 9.70 4.59
C PHE A 133 -23.66 10.28 4.78
N GLN A 134 -24.23 10.13 5.96
CA GLN A 134 -25.59 10.63 6.26
C GLN A 134 -25.64 11.16 7.69
N ALA A 135 -26.15 12.36 7.86
CA ALA A 135 -26.28 13.00 9.16
C ALA A 135 -27.35 12.36 10.07
N GLY A 136 -28.27 11.60 9.51
CA GLY A 136 -29.39 11.03 10.27
C GLY A 136 -30.33 12.10 10.83
N ALA A 137 -30.92 11.84 12.00
CA ALA A 137 -31.93 12.70 12.63
C ALA A 137 -31.35 13.71 13.66
N GLY A 138 -30.04 13.90 13.71
CA GLY A 138 -29.34 14.63 14.77
C GLY A 138 -29.26 16.15 14.61
N GLY A 139 -29.93 16.77 13.64
CA GLY A 139 -29.91 18.22 13.43
C GLY A 139 -28.54 18.75 12.96
N THR A 140 -28.25 20.04 13.21
CA THR A 140 -27.05 20.75 12.72
C THR A 140 -25.75 20.13 13.19
N GLU A 141 -25.66 19.70 14.46
CA GLU A 141 -24.45 19.06 14.98
C GLU A 141 -24.11 17.73 14.27
N ALA A 142 -25.15 16.95 13.91
CA ALA A 142 -24.95 15.72 13.14
C ALA A 142 -24.54 16.01 11.69
N GLN A 143 -24.99 17.11 11.12
CA GLN A 143 -24.57 17.57 9.79
C GLN A 143 -23.13 18.03 9.79
N ASP A 144 -22.66 18.73 10.83
CA ASP A 144 -21.27 19.11 11.00
C ASP A 144 -20.37 17.88 11.20
N TRP A 145 -20.79 16.91 12.00
CA TRP A 145 -20.08 15.66 12.18
C TRP A 145 -19.97 14.87 10.86
N CYS A 146 -21.04 14.81 10.10
CA CYS A 146 -21.07 14.18 8.78
C CYS A 146 -20.05 14.82 7.83
N GLN A 147 -19.96 16.16 7.83
CA GLN A 147 -18.98 16.89 7.04
C GLN A 147 -17.53 16.62 7.51
N MET A 148 -17.32 16.51 8.82
CA MET A 148 -16.00 16.15 9.36
C MET A 148 -15.57 14.76 8.89
N LEU A 149 -16.45 13.77 8.93
CA LEU A 149 -16.19 12.42 8.43
C LEU A 149 -15.91 12.41 6.93
N TYR A 150 -16.72 13.09 6.14
CA TYR A 150 -16.50 13.25 4.70
C TYR A 150 -15.10 13.81 4.41
N ARG A 151 -14.70 14.90 5.08
CA ARG A 151 -13.38 15.51 4.93
C ARG A 151 -12.25 14.57 5.39
N MET A 152 -12.47 13.80 6.44
CA MET A 152 -11.50 12.83 6.94
C MET A 152 -11.21 11.76 5.88
N TYR A 153 -12.24 11.15 5.30
CA TYR A 153 -12.08 10.09 4.33
C TYR A 153 -11.60 10.58 2.96
N THR A 154 -12.03 11.73 2.48
CA THR A 154 -11.51 12.30 1.23
C THR A 154 -10.04 12.66 1.35
N ARG A 155 -9.58 13.25 2.47
CA ARG A 155 -8.18 13.50 2.73
C ARG A 155 -7.36 12.22 2.93
N TRP A 156 -7.97 11.20 3.50
CA TRP A 156 -7.33 9.89 3.61
C TRP A 156 -7.09 9.29 2.23
N ALA A 157 -8.08 9.31 1.35
CA ALA A 157 -7.96 8.85 -0.02
C ALA A 157 -6.83 9.59 -0.77
N GLU A 158 -6.82 10.93 -0.71
CA GLU A 158 -5.77 11.75 -1.32
C GLU A 158 -4.36 11.39 -0.82
N ARG A 159 -4.18 11.23 0.50
CA ARG A 159 -2.87 10.89 1.10
C ARG A 159 -2.37 9.50 0.72
N HIS A 160 -3.28 8.58 0.42
CA HIS A 160 -2.96 7.21 0.02
C HIS A 160 -2.93 7.02 -1.50
N GLY A 161 -3.11 8.11 -2.26
CA GLY A 161 -3.04 8.08 -3.72
C GLY A 161 -4.25 7.45 -4.39
N PHE A 162 -5.38 7.35 -3.68
CA PHE A 162 -6.66 6.94 -4.25
C PHE A 162 -7.35 8.11 -4.94
N GLU A 163 -7.88 7.85 -6.12
CA GLU A 163 -8.80 8.79 -6.77
C GLU A 163 -10.21 8.61 -6.18
N TYR A 164 -10.95 9.69 -6.02
CA TYR A 164 -12.35 9.60 -5.64
C TYR A 164 -13.24 10.49 -6.52
N LYS A 165 -14.47 10.03 -6.74
CA LYS A 165 -15.50 10.76 -7.48
C LYS A 165 -16.70 11.03 -6.57
N ILE A 166 -17.16 12.27 -6.54
CA ILE A 166 -18.39 12.64 -5.83
C ILE A 166 -19.56 12.17 -6.69
N MET A 167 -20.39 11.28 -6.15
CA MET A 167 -21.56 10.74 -6.81
C MET A 167 -22.83 11.52 -6.44
N ASP A 168 -22.89 11.96 -5.19
CA ASP A 168 -23.97 12.79 -4.64
C ASP A 168 -23.43 13.66 -3.52
N TYR A 169 -23.97 14.88 -3.37
CA TYR A 169 -23.55 15.81 -2.33
C TYR A 169 -24.73 16.75 -1.99
N GLN A 170 -25.23 16.65 -0.78
CA GLN A 170 -26.31 17.47 -0.28
C GLN A 170 -25.83 18.23 0.96
N GLU A 171 -25.76 19.56 0.86
CA GLU A 171 -25.43 20.43 1.98
C GLU A 171 -26.50 20.40 3.06
N GLY A 172 -26.12 20.70 4.28
CA GLY A 172 -27.05 20.90 5.40
C GLY A 172 -27.85 22.20 5.23
N ASP A 173 -29.01 22.24 5.82
CA ASP A 173 -29.93 23.41 5.68
C ASP A 173 -29.35 24.71 6.31
N GLU A 174 -28.57 24.59 7.39
CA GLU A 174 -27.94 25.72 8.09
C GLU A 174 -26.41 25.62 8.08
N ALA A 175 -25.87 24.42 8.24
CA ALA A 175 -24.43 24.14 8.24
C ALA A 175 -24.18 22.66 7.99
N GLY A 176 -22.93 22.33 7.65
CA GLY A 176 -22.46 20.95 7.52
C GLY A 176 -22.99 20.23 6.29
N LEU A 177 -23.08 18.91 6.36
CA LEU A 177 -23.44 18.01 5.28
C LEU A 177 -24.60 17.12 5.68
N LYS A 178 -25.68 17.15 4.92
CA LYS A 178 -26.86 16.28 5.14
C LYS A 178 -26.57 14.87 4.65
N SER A 179 -26.05 14.75 3.44
CA SER A 179 -25.60 13.49 2.87
C SER A 179 -24.54 13.69 1.79
N ALA A 180 -23.65 12.72 1.61
CA ALA A 180 -22.80 12.62 0.44
C ALA A 180 -22.53 11.16 0.10
N SER A 181 -22.25 10.89 -1.16
CA SER A 181 -21.76 9.60 -1.62
C SER A 181 -20.54 9.82 -2.50
N ILE A 182 -19.48 9.10 -2.22
CA ILE A 182 -18.26 9.11 -3.02
C ILE A 182 -17.91 7.70 -3.47
N MET A 183 -17.36 7.58 -4.66
CA MET A 183 -16.73 6.35 -5.13
C MET A 183 -15.22 6.53 -5.04
N VAL A 184 -14.55 5.70 -4.23
CA VAL A 184 -13.09 5.65 -4.11
C VAL A 184 -12.59 4.57 -5.04
N GLU A 185 -11.68 4.93 -5.94
CA GLU A 185 -11.15 4.05 -6.98
C GLU A 185 -9.76 3.58 -6.61
N GLY A 186 -9.56 2.26 -6.58
CA GLY A 186 -8.27 1.63 -6.28
C GLY A 186 -8.44 0.23 -5.72
N GLU A 187 -7.32 -0.49 -5.61
CA GLU A 187 -7.25 -1.77 -4.90
C GLU A 187 -6.93 -1.51 -3.41
N ASN A 188 -7.79 -1.98 -2.49
CA ASN A 188 -7.63 -2.02 -1.02
C ASN A 188 -7.42 -0.66 -0.35
#